data_1ebcda907db257ae789561b4c3421a2b
#
_entry.id   1ebcda907db257ae789561b4c3421a2b
#
_cell.length_a   1.000
_cell.length_b   1.000
_cell.length_c   1.000
_cell.angle_alpha   90.00
_cell.angle_beta   90.00
_cell.angle_gamma   90.00
#
_symmetry.space_group_name_H-M   'P 1'
#
loop_
_entity.id
_entity.type
_entity.pdbx_description
1 polymer ?
#
loop_
_entity_poly.entity_id
_entity_poly.type
_entity_poly.pdbx_seq_one_letter_code
_entity_poly.pdbx_strand_id
1 'polypeptide(L)'
;MITSIATSMAVRIAEKRAGKFGSGVYSGRAGQLVERNFLAFKSSNWLVVISGFVEPVFYLLAFGLGIGKLIGGVTDGSGHTVSYAQYIVPALLATSAMNGAIYDSTWNVFFKMHFGKIYQAMLATSLGSLDVALGEIGWALLRGLTYSIGFMLVVAPMGLIPSWWGLLAIPGATLIAFGFASVGMGMTSFMKNFHQMDWINFFMLPMFLFSGTFYPISVFPEWIQWIIRALPLNQAVELIRGLTLGNLNLAMAGHALYFVVMIAAGLFFTTKRLTALFMS
;
A
#
# COMPACT_ATOMS: atom_id res chain seq x y z
N MET A 1 27.76 24.67 -34.25
CA MET A 1 28.28 23.34 -34.61
C MET A 1 28.47 22.43 -33.40
N ILE A 2 29.08 22.86 -32.30
CA ILE A 2 29.30 22.07 -31.07
C ILE A 2 27.96 21.67 -30.37
N THR A 3 27.01 22.58 -30.33
CA THR A 3 25.68 22.31 -29.74
C THR A 3 24.89 21.24 -30.49
N SER A 4 25.00 21.20 -31.82
CA SER A 4 24.32 20.21 -32.67
C SER A 4 24.88 18.80 -32.47
N ILE A 5 26.21 18.68 -32.24
CA ILE A 5 26.88 17.40 -31.99
C ILE A 5 26.50 16.87 -30.59
N ALA A 6 26.48 17.75 -29.57
CA ALA A 6 26.09 17.38 -28.23
C ALA A 6 24.64 16.90 -28.18
N THR A 7 23.71 17.58 -28.91
CA THR A 7 22.32 17.18 -28.99
C THR A 7 22.14 15.86 -29.70
N SER A 8 22.85 15.63 -30.81
CA SER A 8 22.79 14.36 -31.54
C SER A 8 23.41 13.19 -30.77
N MET A 9 24.45 13.43 -29.98
CA MET A 9 25.00 12.42 -29.07
C MET A 9 24.03 12.09 -27.94
N ALA A 10 23.40 13.08 -27.34
CA ALA A 10 22.40 12.90 -26.29
C ALA A 10 21.19 12.09 -26.79
N VAL A 11 20.69 12.39 -27.99
CA VAL A 11 19.62 11.63 -28.66
C VAL A 11 20.06 10.19 -28.92
N ARG A 12 21.23 9.95 -29.50
CA ARG A 12 21.74 8.59 -29.73
C ARG A 12 21.96 7.78 -28.45
N ILE A 13 22.39 8.42 -27.37
CA ILE A 13 22.54 7.77 -26.05
C ILE A 13 21.16 7.44 -25.50
N ALA A 14 20.18 8.32 -25.65
CA ALA A 14 18.79 8.09 -25.23
C ALA A 14 18.13 6.94 -26.03
N GLU A 15 18.30 6.93 -27.37
CA GLU A 15 17.83 5.85 -28.26
C GLU A 15 18.48 4.51 -27.93
N LYS A 16 19.80 4.50 -27.70
CA LYS A 16 20.54 3.28 -27.35
C LYS A 16 20.16 2.75 -25.96
N ARG A 17 19.77 3.63 -25.03
CA ARG A 17 19.22 3.26 -23.72
C ARG A 17 17.77 2.79 -23.82
N ALA A 18 16.94 3.44 -24.62
CA ALA A 18 15.58 3.01 -24.89
C ALA A 18 15.54 1.62 -25.53
N GLY A 19 16.40 1.36 -26.54
CA GLY A 19 16.52 0.05 -27.17
C GLY A 19 17.09 -1.05 -26.26
N LYS A 20 17.80 -0.69 -25.19
CA LYS A 20 18.36 -1.65 -24.23
C LYS A 20 17.35 -2.11 -23.17
N PHE A 21 16.30 -1.32 -22.91
CA PHE A 21 15.25 -1.60 -21.93
C PHE A 21 13.90 -1.96 -22.59
N GLY A 22 13.86 -2.21 -23.88
CA GLY A 22 12.68 -2.67 -24.60
C GLY A 22 11.77 -1.56 -25.09
N SER A 23 10.49 -1.80 -25.10
CA SER A 23 9.45 -0.93 -25.64
C SER A 23 9.37 0.41 -24.90
N GLY A 24 8.74 1.43 -25.52
CA GLY A 24 8.40 2.72 -24.88
C GLY A 24 7.53 2.63 -23.61
N VAL A 25 7.20 1.40 -23.17
CA VAL A 25 6.47 1.12 -21.92
C VAL A 25 7.40 1.19 -20.70
N TYR A 26 8.67 0.81 -20.81
CA TYR A 26 9.62 0.76 -19.70
C TYR A 26 11.01 1.22 -20.12
N SER A 27 11.55 2.25 -19.45
CA SER A 27 12.89 2.76 -19.69
C SER A 27 13.89 2.54 -18.53
N GLY A 28 13.44 1.94 -17.43
CA GLY A 28 14.26 1.67 -16.25
C GLY A 28 14.50 2.90 -15.37
N ARG A 29 13.64 3.91 -15.42
CA ARG A 29 13.81 5.20 -14.74
C ARG A 29 12.82 5.46 -13.61
N ALA A 30 12.10 4.45 -13.15
CA ALA A 30 11.12 4.57 -12.05
C ALA A 30 11.72 5.21 -10.78
N GLY A 31 13.00 4.91 -10.46
CA GLY A 31 13.69 5.48 -9.31
C GLY A 31 13.79 7.01 -9.33
N GLN A 32 13.89 7.62 -10.51
CA GLN A 32 13.94 9.10 -10.65
C GLN A 32 12.61 9.76 -10.26
N LEU A 33 11.48 9.05 -10.45
CA LEU A 33 10.18 9.53 -9.99
C LEU A 33 10.05 9.46 -8.47
N VAL A 34 10.56 8.40 -7.86
CA VAL A 34 10.60 8.27 -6.40
C VAL A 34 11.45 9.40 -5.81
N GLU A 35 12.63 9.66 -6.35
CA GLU A 35 13.50 10.75 -5.93
C GLU A 35 12.83 12.13 -6.08
N ARG A 36 12.18 12.38 -7.21
CA ARG A 36 11.41 13.60 -7.44
C ARG A 36 10.29 13.77 -6.40
N ASN A 37 9.53 12.71 -6.14
CA ASN A 37 8.46 12.74 -5.16
C ASN A 37 9.02 12.97 -3.74
N PHE A 38 10.18 12.40 -3.42
CA PHE A 38 10.88 12.64 -2.16
C PHE A 38 11.32 14.10 -2.01
N LEU A 39 11.91 14.69 -3.04
CA LEU A 39 12.30 16.11 -3.03
C LEU A 39 11.09 17.05 -2.89
N ALA A 40 10.00 16.75 -3.58
CA ALA A 40 8.75 17.48 -3.45
C ALA A 40 8.16 17.36 -2.03
N PHE A 41 8.28 16.18 -1.42
CA PHE A 41 7.80 15.93 -0.06
C PHE A 41 8.64 16.63 1.01
N LYS A 42 9.94 16.79 0.81
CA LYS A 42 10.85 17.47 1.74
C LYS A 42 10.42 18.93 2.02
N SER A 43 9.72 19.55 1.08
CA SER A 43 9.13 20.89 1.24
C SER A 43 7.75 20.88 1.93
N SER A 44 7.17 19.69 2.16
CA SER A 44 5.85 19.52 2.75
C SER A 44 5.91 19.47 4.28
N ASN A 45 4.76 19.71 4.91
CA ASN A 45 4.66 19.68 6.37
C ASN A 45 4.81 18.25 6.90
N TRP A 46 5.76 18.01 7.81
CA TRP A 46 6.01 16.72 8.47
C TRP A 46 4.80 16.17 9.25
N LEU A 47 3.84 17.03 9.60
CA LEU A 47 2.57 16.61 10.23
C LEU A 47 1.80 15.58 9.41
N VAL A 48 1.96 15.59 8.08
CA VAL A 48 1.33 14.60 7.19
C VAL A 48 1.87 13.19 7.44
N VAL A 49 3.12 13.05 7.88
CA VAL A 49 3.70 11.75 8.23
C VAL A 49 3.12 11.25 9.53
N ILE A 50 3.05 12.11 10.53
CA ILE A 50 2.54 11.74 11.86
C ILE A 50 1.05 11.37 11.79
N SER A 51 0.24 12.13 11.07
CA SER A 51 -1.20 11.87 10.99
C SER A 51 -1.54 10.44 10.56
N GLY A 52 -0.69 9.82 9.72
CA GLY A 52 -0.97 8.51 9.15
C GLY A 52 -0.90 7.33 10.11
N PHE A 53 -0.14 7.42 11.20
CA PHE A 53 -0.11 6.35 12.21
C PHE A 53 -0.77 6.74 13.53
N VAL A 54 -1.11 8.00 13.71
CA VAL A 54 -1.81 8.48 14.92
C VAL A 54 -3.23 7.92 15.01
N GLU A 55 -3.95 7.82 13.89
CA GLU A 55 -5.28 7.23 13.85
C GLU A 55 -5.29 5.77 14.37
N PRO A 56 -4.47 4.83 13.85
CA PRO A 56 -4.36 3.48 14.41
C PRO A 56 -3.94 3.45 15.87
N VAL A 57 -3.11 4.38 16.34
CA VAL A 57 -2.76 4.49 17.76
C VAL A 57 -3.97 4.87 18.60
N PHE A 58 -4.80 5.79 18.15
CA PHE A 58 -6.05 6.12 18.86
C PHE A 58 -7.02 4.93 18.87
N TYR A 59 -7.14 4.17 17.80
CA TYR A 59 -7.91 2.93 17.82
C TYR A 59 -7.33 1.93 18.82
N LEU A 60 -6.02 1.78 18.90
CA LEU A 60 -5.37 0.91 19.90
C LEU A 60 -5.67 1.35 21.33
N LEU A 61 -5.57 2.65 21.61
CA LEU A 61 -5.85 3.20 22.94
C LEU A 61 -7.33 3.03 23.31
N ALA A 62 -8.23 3.37 22.39
CA ALA A 62 -9.67 3.30 22.65
C ALA A 62 -10.17 1.86 22.80
N PHE A 63 -9.85 0.99 21.85
CA PHE A 63 -10.31 -0.38 21.83
C PHE A 63 -9.40 -1.32 22.62
N GLY A 64 -8.08 -1.24 22.45
CA GLY A 64 -7.13 -2.12 23.09
C GLY A 64 -7.06 -1.92 24.61
N LEU A 65 -6.92 -0.69 25.08
CA LEU A 65 -6.83 -0.38 26.48
C LEU A 65 -8.19 -0.08 27.12
N GLY A 66 -9.11 0.57 26.39
CA GLY A 66 -10.45 0.90 26.88
C GLY A 66 -11.34 -0.35 26.96
N ILE A 67 -11.75 -0.87 25.84
CA ILE A 67 -12.65 -2.03 25.76
C ILE A 67 -11.93 -3.33 26.12
N GLY A 68 -10.63 -3.44 25.88
CA GLY A 68 -9.86 -4.64 26.17
C GLY A 68 -9.91 -5.11 27.63
N LYS A 69 -10.05 -4.19 28.58
CA LYS A 69 -10.26 -4.53 30.00
C LYS A 69 -11.61 -5.19 30.28
N LEU A 70 -12.60 -4.93 29.45
CA LEU A 70 -13.96 -5.50 29.58
C LEU A 70 -14.08 -6.85 28.89
N ILE A 71 -13.39 -7.05 27.78
CA ILE A 71 -13.46 -8.28 26.97
C ILE A 71 -12.56 -9.38 27.57
N GLY A 72 -11.45 -9.02 28.20
CA GLY A 72 -10.46 -9.98 28.67
C GLY A 72 -9.61 -10.54 27.53
N GLY A 73 -9.50 -11.88 27.44
CA GLY A 73 -8.75 -12.56 26.38
C GLY A 73 -9.63 -12.90 25.17
N VAL A 74 -9.01 -12.93 24.00
CA VAL A 74 -9.61 -13.39 22.74
C VAL A 74 -8.84 -14.60 22.25
N THR A 75 -9.56 -15.63 21.81
CA THR A 75 -8.94 -16.80 21.19
C THR A 75 -8.59 -16.48 19.75
N ASP A 76 -7.32 -16.61 19.39
CA ASP A 76 -6.84 -16.46 18.02
C ASP A 76 -7.25 -17.68 17.15
N GLY A 77 -6.98 -17.59 15.84
CA GLY A 77 -7.27 -18.67 14.91
C GLY A 77 -6.50 -19.98 15.18
N SER A 78 -5.50 -19.95 16.05
CA SER A 78 -4.66 -21.09 16.47
C SER A 78 -5.10 -21.71 17.81
N GLY A 79 -6.15 -21.15 18.42
CA GLY A 79 -6.66 -21.63 19.72
C GLY A 79 -5.95 -21.04 20.95
N HIS A 80 -4.99 -20.14 20.77
CA HIS A 80 -4.31 -19.47 21.90
C HIS A 80 -5.12 -18.26 22.36
N THR A 81 -5.21 -18.08 23.67
CA THR A 81 -5.83 -16.89 24.25
C THR A 81 -4.79 -15.79 24.37
N VAL A 82 -5.01 -14.69 23.67
CA VAL A 82 -4.18 -13.47 23.70
C VAL A 82 -4.97 -12.31 24.29
N SER A 83 -4.28 -11.28 24.78
CA SER A 83 -4.99 -10.07 25.22
C SER A 83 -5.67 -9.40 24.02
N TYR A 84 -6.78 -8.72 24.26
CA TYR A 84 -7.50 -8.03 23.19
C TYR A 84 -6.63 -7.01 22.46
N ALA A 85 -5.72 -6.31 23.16
CA ALA A 85 -4.78 -5.40 22.55
C ALA A 85 -3.80 -6.13 21.60
N GLN A 86 -3.28 -7.29 21.99
CA GLN A 86 -2.43 -8.12 21.11
C GLN A 86 -3.18 -8.64 19.89
N TYR A 87 -4.49 -8.87 20.02
CA TYR A 87 -5.34 -9.34 18.92
C TYR A 87 -5.53 -8.26 17.85
N ILE A 88 -5.75 -6.98 18.24
CA ILE A 88 -6.05 -5.88 17.30
C ILE A 88 -4.79 -5.24 16.70
N VAL A 89 -3.63 -5.29 17.36
CA VAL A 89 -2.39 -4.67 16.89
C VAL A 89 -2.01 -5.11 15.47
N PRO A 90 -2.00 -6.41 15.12
CA PRO A 90 -1.70 -6.85 13.76
C PRO A 90 -2.62 -6.25 12.70
N ALA A 91 -3.91 -6.16 13.03
CA ALA A 91 -4.90 -5.60 12.13
C ALA A 91 -4.71 -4.10 11.94
N LEU A 92 -4.41 -3.36 12.99
CA LEU A 92 -4.11 -1.92 12.91
C LEU A 92 -2.83 -1.65 12.13
N LEU A 93 -1.81 -2.52 12.26
CA LEU A 93 -0.58 -2.43 11.48
C LEU A 93 -0.83 -2.65 9.98
N ALA A 94 -1.61 -3.68 9.63
CA ALA A 94 -2.02 -3.95 8.25
C ALA A 94 -2.83 -2.79 7.67
N THR A 95 -3.73 -2.21 8.47
CA THR A 95 -4.54 -1.05 8.09
C THR A 95 -3.69 0.21 7.88
N SER A 96 -2.68 0.44 8.72
CA SER A 96 -1.73 1.55 8.55
C SER A 96 -1.00 1.45 7.21
N ALA A 97 -0.52 0.25 6.85
CA ALA A 97 0.14 0.00 5.57
C ALA A 97 -0.81 0.26 4.39
N MET A 98 -2.05 -0.23 4.49
CA MET A 98 -3.10 -0.03 3.49
C MET A 98 -3.43 1.45 3.32
N ASN A 99 -3.73 2.16 4.41
CA ASN A 99 -4.15 3.57 4.37
C ASN A 99 -3.07 4.46 3.74
N GLY A 100 -1.81 4.28 4.16
CA GLY A 100 -0.69 5.00 3.59
C GLY A 100 -0.52 4.78 2.09
N ALA A 101 -0.63 3.53 1.66
CA ALA A 101 -0.51 3.14 0.26
C ALA A 101 -1.68 3.64 -0.59
N ILE A 102 -2.92 3.47 -0.12
CA ILE A 102 -4.12 3.91 -0.84
C ILE A 102 -4.15 5.43 -0.96
N TYR A 103 -3.87 6.16 0.11
CA TYR A 103 -3.92 7.63 0.07
C TYR A 103 -3.04 8.18 -1.06
N ASP A 104 -1.80 7.72 -1.17
CA ASP A 104 -0.89 8.21 -2.22
C ASP A 104 -1.20 7.66 -3.61
N SER A 105 -1.58 6.40 -3.71
CA SER A 105 -1.88 5.79 -5.01
C SER A 105 -3.22 6.21 -5.60
N THR A 106 -4.07 6.86 -4.80
CA THR A 106 -5.39 7.33 -5.25
C THR A 106 -5.46 8.86 -5.29
N TRP A 107 -5.57 9.54 -4.15
CA TRP A 107 -5.74 10.99 -4.08
C TRP A 107 -4.61 11.74 -4.75
N ASN A 108 -3.37 11.44 -4.40
CA ASN A 108 -2.20 12.11 -4.96
C ASN A 108 -2.05 11.85 -6.46
N VAL A 109 -2.27 10.60 -6.90
CA VAL A 109 -2.26 10.21 -8.32
C VAL A 109 -3.38 10.91 -9.09
N PHE A 110 -4.60 10.99 -8.53
CA PHE A 110 -5.72 11.67 -9.17
C PHE A 110 -5.43 13.16 -9.41
N PHE A 111 -4.91 13.86 -8.39
CA PHE A 111 -4.55 15.26 -8.52
C PHE A 111 -3.42 15.49 -9.54
N LYS A 112 -2.39 14.64 -9.54
CA LYS A 112 -1.29 14.70 -10.53
C LYS A 112 -1.77 14.45 -11.95
N MET A 113 -2.74 13.56 -12.12
CA MET A 113 -3.26 13.15 -13.43
C MET A 113 -4.21 14.21 -14.02
N HIS A 114 -5.17 14.70 -13.23
CA HIS A 114 -6.25 15.54 -13.75
C HIS A 114 -5.97 17.04 -13.61
N PHE A 115 -5.43 17.49 -12.49
CA PHE A 115 -5.20 18.91 -12.22
C PHE A 115 -3.78 19.34 -12.60
N GLY A 116 -2.77 18.61 -12.18
CA GLY A 116 -1.38 18.92 -12.44
C GLY A 116 -0.93 18.58 -13.87
N LYS A 117 -1.65 17.73 -14.59
CA LYS A 117 -1.28 17.18 -15.91
C LYS A 117 0.16 16.67 -15.96
N ILE A 118 0.69 16.23 -14.81
CA ILE A 118 2.10 15.89 -14.62
C ILE A 118 2.47 14.66 -15.44
N TYR A 119 1.55 13.70 -15.57
CA TYR A 119 1.82 12.48 -16.34
C TYR A 119 1.92 12.72 -17.84
N GLN A 120 1.19 13.70 -18.38
CA GLN A 120 1.36 14.12 -19.78
C GLN A 120 2.78 14.65 -20.02
N ALA A 121 3.27 15.52 -19.10
CA ALA A 121 4.63 16.05 -19.20
C ALA A 121 5.69 14.96 -19.02
N MET A 122 5.50 14.01 -18.09
CA MET A 122 6.42 12.89 -17.87
C MET A 122 6.52 11.97 -19.08
N LEU A 123 5.37 11.56 -19.64
CA LEU A 123 5.31 10.64 -20.78
C LEU A 123 5.70 11.31 -22.12
N ALA A 124 5.76 12.64 -22.17
CA ALA A 124 6.40 13.38 -23.27
C ALA A 124 7.95 13.33 -23.22
N THR A 125 8.52 12.78 -22.15
CA THR A 125 9.98 12.54 -22.02
C THR A 125 10.32 11.09 -22.38
N SER A 126 11.50 10.64 -22.03
CA SER A 126 11.96 9.24 -22.21
C SER A 126 11.41 8.26 -21.14
N LEU A 127 10.39 8.64 -20.36
CA LEU A 127 9.75 7.77 -19.37
C LEU A 127 8.65 6.93 -20.02
N GLY A 128 8.60 5.64 -19.66
CA GLY A 128 7.52 4.75 -20.06
C GLY A 128 6.34 4.76 -19.07
N SER A 129 5.20 4.27 -19.50
CA SER A 129 4.00 4.16 -18.66
C SER A 129 4.22 3.26 -17.44
N LEU A 130 5.02 2.20 -17.57
CA LEU A 130 5.40 1.34 -16.45
C LEU A 130 6.38 2.04 -15.50
N ASP A 131 7.27 2.91 -16.00
CA ASP A 131 8.15 3.70 -15.13
C ASP A 131 7.34 4.64 -14.25
N VAL A 132 6.32 5.29 -14.82
CA VAL A 132 5.42 6.17 -14.07
C VAL A 132 4.65 5.36 -13.03
N ALA A 133 4.07 4.21 -13.40
CA ALA A 133 3.35 3.35 -12.48
C ALA A 133 4.25 2.89 -11.31
N LEU A 134 5.42 2.33 -11.61
CA LEU A 134 6.35 1.85 -10.58
C LEU A 134 6.91 2.98 -9.70
N GLY A 135 7.15 4.16 -10.27
CA GLY A 135 7.64 5.31 -9.52
C GLY A 135 6.62 5.86 -8.53
N GLU A 136 5.35 5.99 -8.94
CA GLU A 136 4.27 6.46 -8.06
C GLU A 136 3.90 5.40 -7.01
N ILE A 137 3.81 4.13 -7.42
CA ILE A 137 3.58 3.03 -6.49
C ILE A 137 4.75 2.91 -5.50
N GLY A 138 6.01 3.03 -5.97
CA GLY A 138 7.18 3.04 -5.11
C GLY A 138 7.15 4.17 -4.07
N TRP A 139 6.63 5.34 -4.43
CA TRP A 139 6.39 6.43 -3.49
C TRP A 139 5.30 6.09 -2.47
N ALA A 140 4.18 5.53 -2.92
CA ALA A 140 3.10 5.08 -2.04
C ALA A 140 3.56 3.99 -1.06
N LEU A 141 4.46 3.09 -1.50
CA LEU A 141 5.12 2.10 -0.64
C LEU A 141 5.93 2.75 0.48
N LEU A 142 6.73 3.77 0.16
CA LEU A 142 7.51 4.48 1.17
C LEU A 142 6.61 5.11 2.23
N ARG A 143 5.46 5.64 1.85
CA ARG A 143 4.50 6.18 2.80
C ARG A 143 3.86 5.08 3.65
N GLY A 144 3.37 4.01 3.05
CA GLY A 144 2.81 2.87 3.78
C GLY A 144 3.82 2.26 4.76
N LEU A 145 5.08 2.14 4.32
CA LEU A 145 6.19 1.68 5.16
C LEU A 145 6.45 2.63 6.34
N THR A 146 6.46 3.94 6.09
CA THR A 146 6.66 4.96 7.13
C THR A 146 5.57 4.89 8.19
N TYR A 147 4.30 4.72 7.78
CA TYR A 147 3.17 4.59 8.70
C TYR A 147 3.25 3.30 9.51
N SER A 148 3.63 2.18 8.87
CA SER A 148 3.81 0.89 9.53
C SER A 148 4.96 0.92 10.55
N ILE A 149 6.09 1.53 10.20
CA ILE A 149 7.22 1.70 11.13
C ILE A 149 6.82 2.62 12.29
N GLY A 150 6.17 3.75 12.00
CA GLY A 150 5.70 4.67 13.04
C GLY A 150 4.77 4.00 14.04
N PHE A 151 3.82 3.20 13.57
CA PHE A 151 2.93 2.41 14.43
C PHE A 151 3.70 1.34 15.21
N MET A 152 4.62 0.61 14.55
CA MET A 152 5.46 -0.42 15.19
C MET A 152 6.31 0.15 16.32
N LEU A 153 6.88 1.35 16.14
CA LEU A 153 7.66 2.05 17.16
C LEU A 153 6.84 2.39 18.42
N VAL A 154 5.52 2.55 18.27
CA VAL A 154 4.63 2.77 19.41
C VAL A 154 4.28 1.46 20.10
N VAL A 155 3.94 0.41 19.34
CA VAL A 155 3.41 -0.84 19.93
C VAL A 155 4.49 -1.79 20.43
N ALA A 156 5.69 -1.77 19.87
CA ALA A 156 6.77 -2.66 20.29
C ALA A 156 7.22 -2.43 21.75
N PRO A 157 7.43 -1.18 22.22
CA PRO A 157 7.75 -0.93 23.64
C PRO A 157 6.62 -1.31 24.61
N MET A 158 5.36 -1.37 24.13
CA MET A 158 4.22 -1.79 24.96
C MET A 158 4.15 -3.31 25.18
N GLY A 159 5.07 -4.09 24.60
CA GLY A 159 5.07 -5.55 24.72
C GLY A 159 3.90 -6.24 24.01
N LEU A 160 3.29 -5.58 23.03
CA LEU A 160 2.12 -6.07 22.31
C LEU A 160 2.47 -6.98 21.13
N ILE A 161 3.77 -7.19 20.89
CA ILE A 161 4.30 -8.09 19.85
C ILE A 161 5.13 -9.16 20.56
N PRO A 162 4.52 -10.31 20.89
CA PRO A 162 5.17 -11.33 21.70
C PRO A 162 6.24 -12.13 20.94
N SER A 163 6.20 -12.12 19.60
CA SER A 163 7.08 -12.95 18.78
C SER A 163 8.21 -12.14 18.12
N TRP A 164 9.41 -12.72 18.07
CA TRP A 164 10.53 -12.19 17.28
C TRP A 164 10.25 -12.12 15.77
N TRP A 165 9.36 -12.99 15.28
CA TRP A 165 8.87 -12.96 13.90
C TRP A 165 8.08 -11.67 13.58
N GLY A 166 7.65 -10.93 14.61
CA GLY A 166 7.04 -9.62 14.46
C GLY A 166 7.92 -8.60 13.71
N LEU A 167 9.24 -8.79 13.68
CA LEU A 167 10.14 -7.96 12.86
C LEU A 167 9.86 -8.13 11.36
N LEU A 168 9.44 -9.33 10.94
CA LEU A 168 9.02 -9.59 9.55
C LEU A 168 7.66 -8.97 9.20
N ALA A 169 6.93 -8.44 10.18
CA ALA A 169 5.72 -7.68 9.90
C ALA A 169 5.99 -6.40 9.10
N ILE A 170 7.21 -5.83 9.17
CA ILE A 170 7.59 -4.65 8.37
C ILE A 170 7.68 -5.00 6.86
N PRO A 171 8.46 -6.01 6.42
CA PRO A 171 8.41 -6.45 5.03
C PRO A 171 7.04 -6.99 4.62
N GLY A 172 6.28 -7.64 5.52
CA GLY A 172 4.89 -8.02 5.29
C GLY A 172 4.00 -6.81 5.01
N ALA A 173 4.10 -5.75 5.82
CA ALA A 173 3.39 -4.50 5.62
C ALA A 173 3.79 -3.81 4.30
N THR A 174 5.05 -3.93 3.88
CA THR A 174 5.51 -3.42 2.57
C THR A 174 4.85 -4.18 1.42
N LEU A 175 4.75 -5.50 1.52
CA LEU A 175 4.05 -6.33 0.51
C LEU A 175 2.56 -5.95 0.42
N ILE A 176 1.90 -5.74 1.56
CA ILE A 176 0.52 -5.28 1.66
C ILE A 176 0.36 -3.90 1.00
N ALA A 177 1.22 -2.96 1.37
CA ALA A 177 1.22 -1.62 0.79
C ALA A 177 1.39 -1.67 -0.73
N PHE A 178 2.25 -2.56 -1.26
CA PHE A 178 2.43 -2.73 -2.70
C PHE A 178 1.15 -3.22 -3.38
N GLY A 179 0.48 -4.22 -2.83
CA GLY A 179 -0.78 -4.71 -3.36
C GLY A 179 -1.83 -3.59 -3.44
N PHE A 180 -2.06 -2.91 -2.33
CA PHE A 180 -3.05 -1.83 -2.27
C PHE A 180 -2.68 -0.63 -3.14
N ALA A 181 -1.41 -0.22 -3.19
CA ALA A 181 -0.96 0.87 -4.06
C ALA A 181 -1.16 0.54 -5.54
N SER A 182 -0.84 -0.69 -5.95
CA SER A 182 -0.96 -1.13 -7.35
C SER A 182 -2.42 -1.12 -7.82
N VAL A 183 -3.33 -1.65 -7.01
CA VAL A 183 -4.77 -1.66 -7.30
C VAL A 183 -5.35 -0.26 -7.17
N GLY A 184 -4.97 0.50 -6.13
CA GLY A 184 -5.43 1.87 -5.93
C GLY A 184 -5.11 2.77 -7.11
N MET A 185 -3.87 2.74 -7.61
CA MET A 185 -3.47 3.49 -8.81
C MET A 185 -4.23 3.01 -10.06
N GLY A 186 -4.41 1.69 -10.19
CA GLY A 186 -5.20 1.10 -11.26
C GLY A 186 -6.63 1.65 -11.27
N MET A 187 -7.32 1.59 -10.14
CA MET A 187 -8.69 2.13 -9.98
C MET A 187 -8.74 3.63 -10.28
N THR A 188 -7.80 4.41 -9.76
CA THR A 188 -7.74 5.86 -9.98
C THR A 188 -7.59 6.22 -11.44
N SER A 189 -6.89 5.42 -12.23
CA SER A 189 -6.72 5.65 -13.67
C SER A 189 -8.03 5.57 -14.47
N PHE A 190 -9.09 4.98 -13.92
CA PHE A 190 -10.43 4.93 -14.51
C PHE A 190 -11.33 6.09 -14.07
N MET A 191 -10.97 6.79 -13.00
CA MET A 191 -11.77 7.88 -12.44
C MET A 191 -11.59 9.14 -13.28
N LYS A 192 -12.74 9.79 -13.58
CA LYS A 192 -12.79 11.02 -14.39
C LYS A 192 -13.10 12.25 -13.54
N ASN A 193 -13.84 12.07 -12.46
CA ASN A 193 -14.38 13.15 -11.63
C ASN A 193 -13.97 12.94 -10.16
N PHE A 194 -13.80 14.04 -9.45
CA PHE A 194 -13.45 14.04 -8.02
C PHE A 194 -14.43 13.22 -7.16
N HIS A 195 -15.74 13.33 -7.42
CA HIS A 195 -16.76 12.57 -6.70
C HIS A 195 -16.60 11.04 -6.81
N GLN A 196 -15.94 10.56 -7.86
CA GLN A 196 -15.67 9.12 -7.98
C GLN A 196 -14.64 8.62 -6.98
N MET A 197 -13.87 9.51 -6.36
CA MET A 197 -12.95 9.17 -5.27
C MET A 197 -13.68 8.71 -4.01
N ASP A 198 -14.94 9.11 -3.82
CA ASP A 198 -15.75 8.68 -2.67
C ASP A 198 -16.02 7.18 -2.68
N TRP A 199 -16.02 6.54 -3.85
CA TRP A 199 -16.11 5.08 -3.95
C TRP A 199 -14.98 4.36 -3.22
N ILE A 200 -13.78 4.94 -3.17
CA ILE A 200 -12.64 4.35 -2.44
C ILE A 200 -12.98 4.30 -0.96
N ASN A 201 -13.43 5.41 -0.39
CA ASN A 201 -13.82 5.49 1.02
C ASN A 201 -15.01 4.57 1.33
N PHE A 202 -15.98 4.49 0.40
CA PHE A 202 -17.15 3.62 0.53
C PHE A 202 -16.76 2.13 0.65
N PHE A 203 -15.73 1.67 -0.07
CA PHE A 203 -15.26 0.29 0.04
C PHE A 203 -14.28 0.09 1.20
N MET A 204 -13.48 1.10 1.54
CA MET A 204 -12.47 0.98 2.60
C MET A 204 -13.10 0.78 3.98
N LEU A 205 -14.17 1.53 4.30
CA LEU A 205 -14.80 1.47 5.62
C LEU A 205 -15.40 0.08 5.94
N PRO A 206 -16.25 -0.53 5.09
CA PRO A 206 -16.72 -1.90 5.33
C PRO A 206 -15.57 -2.91 5.37
N MET A 207 -14.59 -2.78 4.48
CA MET A 207 -13.42 -3.65 4.48
C MET A 207 -12.67 -3.59 5.81
N PHE A 208 -12.48 -2.41 6.40
CA PHE A 208 -11.84 -2.23 7.70
C PHE A 208 -12.66 -2.86 8.83
N LEU A 209 -13.97 -2.64 8.85
CA LEU A 209 -14.83 -3.15 9.91
C LEU A 209 -14.99 -4.66 9.88
N PHE A 210 -15.09 -5.26 8.70
CA PHE A 210 -15.39 -6.69 8.54
C PHE A 210 -14.18 -7.59 8.30
N SER A 211 -12.96 -7.07 8.24
CA SER A 211 -11.75 -7.87 7.97
C SER A 211 -11.16 -8.61 9.19
N GLY A 212 -11.92 -8.84 10.24
CA GLY A 212 -11.42 -9.48 11.47
C GLY A 212 -10.49 -8.58 12.29
N THR A 213 -10.64 -7.25 12.13
CA THR A 213 -9.84 -6.25 12.83
C THR A 213 -10.18 -6.21 14.31
N PHE A 214 -11.46 -6.13 14.65
CA PHE A 214 -11.93 -5.92 16.02
C PHE A 214 -12.45 -7.18 16.71
N TYR A 215 -12.86 -8.19 15.93
CA TYR A 215 -13.41 -9.45 16.45
C TYR A 215 -13.11 -10.61 15.50
N PRO A 216 -13.05 -11.84 16.02
CA PRO A 216 -12.84 -13.03 15.20
C PRO A 216 -13.92 -13.20 14.16
N ILE A 217 -13.53 -13.62 12.94
CA ILE A 217 -14.49 -13.86 11.85
C ILE A 217 -15.48 -14.99 12.17
N SER A 218 -15.17 -15.86 13.14
CA SER A 218 -16.02 -16.98 13.58
C SER A 218 -17.33 -16.54 14.21
N VAL A 219 -17.50 -15.27 14.60
CA VAL A 219 -18.78 -14.72 15.11
C VAL A 219 -19.83 -14.59 14.02
N PHE A 220 -19.42 -14.61 12.75
CA PHE A 220 -20.33 -14.47 11.62
C PHE A 220 -20.82 -15.84 11.10
N PRO A 221 -22.00 -15.91 10.45
CA PRO A 221 -22.43 -17.05 9.68
C PRO A 221 -21.42 -17.44 8.61
N GLU A 222 -21.33 -18.74 8.28
CA GLU A 222 -20.29 -19.28 7.37
C GLU A 222 -20.24 -18.57 6.01
N TRP A 223 -21.38 -18.24 5.41
CA TRP A 223 -21.44 -17.57 4.12
C TRP A 223 -20.82 -16.15 4.17
N ILE A 224 -20.97 -15.44 5.29
CA ILE A 224 -20.30 -14.12 5.50
C ILE A 224 -18.80 -14.33 5.70
N GLN A 225 -18.37 -15.37 6.42
CA GLN A 225 -16.94 -15.66 6.59
C GLN A 225 -16.22 -15.87 5.26
N TRP A 226 -16.85 -16.51 4.27
CA TRP A 226 -16.28 -16.66 2.94
C TRP A 226 -16.05 -15.32 2.25
N ILE A 227 -17.01 -14.39 2.36
CA ILE A 227 -16.87 -13.04 1.82
C ILE A 227 -15.72 -12.30 2.52
N ILE A 228 -15.67 -12.36 3.85
CA ILE A 228 -14.63 -11.71 4.65
C ILE A 228 -13.25 -12.25 4.28
N ARG A 229 -13.10 -13.56 4.18
CA ARG A 229 -11.83 -14.21 3.79
C ARG A 229 -11.35 -13.80 2.40
N ALA A 230 -12.25 -13.45 1.48
CA ALA A 230 -11.89 -12.95 0.17
C ALA A 230 -11.40 -11.49 0.18
N LEU A 231 -11.69 -10.73 1.25
CA LEU A 231 -11.29 -9.33 1.34
C LEU A 231 -9.77 -9.17 1.45
N PRO A 232 -9.17 -8.25 0.69
CA PRO A 232 -7.72 -8.01 0.73
C PRO A 232 -7.21 -7.66 2.13
N LEU A 233 -7.96 -6.86 2.89
CA LEU A 233 -7.54 -6.48 4.23
C LEU A 233 -7.58 -7.65 5.21
N ASN A 234 -8.52 -8.60 5.08
CA ASN A 234 -8.50 -9.80 5.89
C ASN A 234 -7.23 -10.64 5.63
N GLN A 235 -6.84 -10.80 4.36
CA GLN A 235 -5.60 -11.47 3.98
C GLN A 235 -4.37 -10.78 4.58
N ALA A 236 -4.38 -9.44 4.60
CA ALA A 236 -3.34 -8.63 5.22
C ALA A 236 -3.27 -8.85 6.74
N VAL A 237 -4.44 -8.81 7.40
CA VAL A 237 -4.56 -9.01 8.85
C VAL A 237 -4.04 -10.38 9.27
N GLU A 238 -4.44 -11.45 8.57
CA GLU A 238 -4.00 -12.81 8.88
C GLU A 238 -2.49 -12.98 8.65
N LEU A 239 -1.93 -12.39 7.58
CA LEU A 239 -0.49 -12.40 7.33
C LEU A 239 0.28 -11.72 8.48
N ILE A 240 -0.10 -10.52 8.85
CA ILE A 240 0.58 -9.77 9.93
C ILE A 240 0.34 -10.43 11.28
N ARG A 241 -0.85 -10.97 11.55
CA ARG A 241 -1.18 -11.67 12.79
C ARG A 241 -0.33 -12.92 12.97
N GLY A 242 -0.15 -13.74 11.92
CA GLY A 242 0.73 -14.89 11.95
C GLY A 242 2.17 -14.52 12.30
N LEU A 243 2.69 -13.40 11.77
CA LEU A 243 4.03 -12.92 12.05
C LEU A 243 4.17 -12.35 13.48
N THR A 244 3.25 -11.53 13.92
CA THR A 244 3.35 -10.85 15.22
C THR A 244 3.06 -11.77 16.41
N LEU A 245 2.17 -12.75 16.25
CA LEU A 245 1.87 -13.75 17.29
C LEU A 245 2.76 -15.00 17.19
N GLY A 246 3.52 -15.17 16.10
CA GLY A 246 4.42 -16.31 15.90
C GLY A 246 3.76 -17.57 15.38
N ASN A 247 2.53 -17.48 14.87
CA ASN A 247 1.76 -18.61 14.34
C ASN A 247 2.10 -18.85 12.85
N LEU A 248 3.32 -19.32 12.61
CA LEU A 248 3.80 -19.57 11.25
C LEU A 248 3.20 -20.86 10.71
N ASN A 249 2.41 -20.75 9.65
CA ASN A 249 1.81 -21.90 8.97
C ASN A 249 1.87 -21.72 7.44
N LEU A 250 1.58 -22.79 6.69
CA LEU A 250 1.60 -22.75 5.23
C LEU A 250 0.56 -21.79 4.63
N ALA A 251 -0.53 -21.48 5.35
CA ALA A 251 -1.53 -20.51 4.90
C ALA A 251 -0.94 -19.11 4.71
N MET A 252 0.12 -18.76 5.47
CA MET A 252 0.81 -17.47 5.30
C MET A 252 1.41 -17.29 3.89
N ALA A 253 1.91 -18.39 3.29
CA ALA A 253 2.37 -18.36 1.90
C ALA A 253 1.21 -18.04 0.95
N GLY A 254 0.00 -18.56 1.25
CA GLY A 254 -1.21 -18.22 0.51
C GLY A 254 -1.59 -16.74 0.62
N HIS A 255 -1.53 -16.18 1.83
CA HIS A 255 -1.77 -14.75 2.05
C HIS A 255 -0.74 -13.87 1.31
N ALA A 256 0.54 -14.24 1.35
CA ALA A 256 1.59 -13.53 0.61
C ALA A 256 1.39 -13.65 -0.91
N LEU A 257 1.05 -14.83 -1.42
CA LEU A 257 0.76 -15.06 -2.83
C LEU A 257 -0.44 -14.22 -3.31
N TYR A 258 -1.46 -14.07 -2.47
CA TYR A 258 -2.61 -13.20 -2.76
C TYR A 258 -2.14 -11.78 -3.11
N PHE A 259 -1.22 -11.21 -2.32
CA PHE A 259 -0.67 -9.88 -2.58
C PHE A 259 0.22 -9.85 -3.82
N VAL A 260 0.99 -10.88 -4.10
CA VAL A 260 1.79 -10.98 -5.33
C VAL A 260 0.89 -10.95 -6.57
N VAL A 261 -0.21 -11.69 -6.55
CA VAL A 261 -1.22 -11.67 -7.64
C VAL A 261 -1.87 -10.30 -7.75
N MET A 262 -2.24 -9.69 -6.62
CA MET A 262 -2.83 -8.36 -6.57
C MET A 262 -1.89 -7.28 -7.14
N ILE A 263 -0.59 -7.35 -6.84
CA ILE A 263 0.46 -6.49 -7.40
C ILE A 263 0.55 -6.67 -8.92
N ALA A 264 0.67 -7.90 -9.39
CA ALA A 264 0.79 -8.20 -10.81
C ALA A 264 -0.42 -7.69 -11.61
N ALA A 265 -1.63 -7.96 -11.11
CA ALA A 265 -2.87 -7.47 -11.72
C ALA A 265 -2.94 -5.95 -11.69
N GLY A 266 -2.67 -5.31 -10.55
CA GLY A 266 -2.69 -3.87 -10.40
C GLY A 266 -1.71 -3.15 -11.35
N LEU A 267 -0.46 -3.63 -11.40
CA LEU A 267 0.55 -3.09 -12.32
C LEU A 267 0.15 -3.26 -13.79
N PHE A 268 -0.35 -4.42 -14.15
CA PHE A 268 -0.81 -4.69 -15.52
C PHE A 268 -1.93 -3.72 -15.94
N PHE A 269 -2.98 -3.59 -15.13
CA PHE A 269 -4.10 -2.70 -15.42
C PHE A 269 -3.68 -1.23 -15.42
N THR A 270 -2.87 -0.81 -14.47
CA THR A 270 -2.36 0.57 -14.39
C THR A 270 -1.54 0.92 -15.62
N THR A 271 -0.56 0.08 -15.98
CA THR A 271 0.31 0.32 -17.13
C THR A 271 -0.47 0.36 -18.44
N LYS A 272 -1.35 -0.62 -18.65
CA LYS A 272 -2.22 -0.66 -19.85
C LYS A 272 -3.08 0.60 -19.96
N ARG A 273 -3.64 1.05 -18.84
CA ARG A 273 -4.52 2.22 -18.83
C ARG A 273 -3.76 3.53 -19.04
N LEU A 274 -2.59 3.71 -18.40
CA LEU A 274 -1.74 4.89 -18.63
C LEU A 274 -1.26 4.96 -20.08
N THR A 275 -0.88 3.83 -20.67
CA THR A 275 -0.52 3.76 -22.09
C THR A 275 -1.69 4.21 -22.97
N ALA A 276 -2.89 3.71 -22.72
CA ALA A 276 -4.08 4.07 -23.48
C ALA A 276 -4.53 5.54 -23.29
N LEU A 277 -4.23 6.16 -22.14
CA LEU A 277 -4.62 7.54 -21.86
C LEU A 277 -3.65 8.59 -22.43
N PHE A 278 -2.36 8.26 -22.49
CA PHE A 278 -1.32 9.26 -22.73
C PHE A 278 -0.34 8.92 -23.87
N MET A 279 -0.35 7.71 -24.39
CA MET A 279 0.57 7.24 -25.43
C MET A 279 -0.14 6.77 -26.71
N SER A 280 -1.48 6.92 -26.81
CA SER A 280 -2.29 6.60 -27.99
C SER A 280 -2.46 7.78 -28.92
#